data_59f8a9c2f03a9d8136579de60b06a5f8
#
_entry.id   59f8a9c2f03a9d8136579de60b06a5f8
#
_cell.length_a   1.000
_cell.length_b   1.000
_cell.length_c   1.000
_cell.angle_alpha   90.00
_cell.angle_beta   90.00
_cell.angle_gamma   90.00
#
_symmetry.space_group_name_H-M   'P 1'
#
loop_
_entity.id
_entity.type
_entity.pdbx_description
1 polymer ?
#
loop_
_entity_poly.entity_id
_entity_poly.type
_entity_poly.pdbx_seq_one_letter_code
_entity_poly.pdbx_strand_id
1 'polypeptide(L)'
;MPEASASGAPAAVRARFERAQSRSVFIATPMARHPVRQYTSALTQTCIRLSEIGIRCFVQTVVGNSNLPRARNELVAAFLASNYTDLLFVDDDMGWEPEAVVRLLASDKPLLGAVGSKKVMRPDSDPAKWCCRFWPDRPLRQDDFGNIEVESVGTGFLKIERRVFEAMIAAHPEWKRRGWPDMAEEKRAQYYRFFRFDHDDPNEIGEDYDFCKSWRALGGEVWIDPTIKLVHVGEWEFSGSIEALFVQEDAA
;
A
#
# COMPACT_ATOMS: atom_id res chain seq x y z
N MET A 1 16.92 10.13 27.63
CA MET A 1 16.00 9.46 26.65
C MET A 1 15.78 8.04 27.15
N PRO A 2 14.60 7.60 27.58
CA PRO A 2 14.43 6.23 28.04
C PRO A 2 14.37 5.28 26.84
N GLU A 3 15.27 4.32 26.81
CA GLU A 3 15.17 3.11 26.01
C GLU A 3 13.89 2.39 26.43
N ALA A 4 12.86 2.43 25.58
CA ALA A 4 11.71 1.56 25.73
C ALA A 4 12.15 0.13 25.43
N SER A 5 12.68 -0.56 26.44
CA SER A 5 13.06 -1.96 26.35
C SER A 5 11.80 -2.79 26.11
N ALA A 6 11.73 -3.47 24.97
CA ALA A 6 10.65 -4.40 24.60
C ALA A 6 10.54 -5.64 25.51
N SER A 7 11.30 -5.67 26.63
CA SER A 7 11.42 -6.84 27.52
C SER A 7 10.15 -7.20 28.29
N GLY A 8 9.14 -6.34 28.34
CA GLY A 8 7.85 -6.59 29.01
C GLY A 8 6.66 -6.82 28.06
N ALA A 9 6.85 -6.69 26.75
CA ALA A 9 5.75 -6.85 25.80
C ALA A 9 5.37 -8.32 25.60
N PRO A 10 4.08 -8.65 25.34
CA PRO A 10 3.64 -9.99 24.96
C PRO A 10 4.47 -10.55 23.81
N ALA A 11 4.72 -11.88 23.79
CA ALA A 11 5.55 -12.52 22.79
C ALA A 11 5.14 -12.21 21.35
N ALA A 12 3.84 -12.16 21.08
CA ALA A 12 3.30 -11.81 19.75
C ALA A 12 3.66 -10.37 19.31
N VAL A 13 3.64 -9.41 20.24
CA VAL A 13 4.02 -8.01 19.96
C VAL A 13 5.50 -7.91 19.63
N ARG A 14 6.33 -8.64 20.40
CA ARG A 14 7.79 -8.70 20.18
C ARG A 14 8.12 -9.29 18.82
N ALA A 15 7.53 -10.44 18.49
CA ALA A 15 7.73 -11.10 17.19
C ALA A 15 7.36 -10.18 15.99
N ARG A 16 6.30 -9.39 16.14
CA ARG A 16 5.91 -8.40 15.11
C ARG A 16 6.93 -7.28 14.98
N PHE A 17 7.44 -6.77 16.08
CA PHE A 17 8.45 -5.72 16.06
C PHE A 17 9.76 -6.23 15.44
N GLU A 18 10.22 -7.42 15.83
CA GLU A 18 11.38 -8.09 15.24
C GLU A 18 11.19 -8.31 13.74
N ARG A 19 9.98 -8.71 13.31
CA ARG A 19 9.65 -8.81 11.89
C ARG A 19 9.81 -7.47 11.20
N ALA A 20 9.24 -6.38 11.73
CA ALA A 20 9.38 -5.06 11.13
C ALA A 20 10.85 -4.66 11.00
N GLN A 21 11.68 -4.91 12.02
CA GLN A 21 13.12 -4.61 12.00
C GLN A 21 13.91 -5.45 10.98
N SER A 22 13.42 -6.63 10.61
CA SER A 22 14.03 -7.46 9.55
C SER A 22 13.70 -6.96 8.14
N ARG A 23 12.83 -5.96 8.00
CA ARG A 23 12.35 -5.44 6.72
C ARG A 23 13.09 -4.16 6.32
N SER A 24 12.93 -3.80 5.07
CA SER A 24 13.36 -2.51 4.53
C SER A 24 12.32 -2.02 3.53
N VAL A 25 12.00 -0.74 3.53
CA VAL A 25 10.90 -0.19 2.76
C VAL A 25 11.37 0.78 1.68
N PHE A 26 10.85 0.57 0.49
CA PHE A 26 10.96 1.48 -0.65
C PHE A 26 9.62 2.22 -0.78
N ILE A 27 9.56 3.48 -0.36
CA ILE A 27 8.37 4.32 -0.47
C ILE A 27 8.32 4.89 -1.88
N ALA A 28 7.25 4.59 -2.60
CA ALA A 28 7.06 4.89 -4.01
C ALA A 28 5.84 5.80 -4.20
N THR A 29 6.04 6.99 -4.76
CA THR A 29 4.97 7.95 -4.95
C THR A 29 4.88 8.41 -6.40
N PRO A 30 3.80 8.05 -7.11
CA PRO A 30 3.45 8.74 -8.35
C PRO A 30 2.92 10.14 -8.00
N MET A 31 3.50 11.18 -8.57
CA MET A 31 3.12 12.58 -8.31
C MET A 31 2.62 13.25 -9.59
N ALA A 32 1.45 13.89 -9.49
CA ALA A 32 0.96 14.71 -10.60
C ALA A 32 1.79 16.00 -10.74
N ARG A 33 2.00 16.75 -9.66
CA ARG A 33 2.75 18.02 -9.62
C ARG A 33 3.48 18.22 -8.30
N HIS A 34 2.72 18.54 -7.25
CA HIS A 34 3.22 18.87 -5.91
C HIS A 34 2.49 18.04 -4.87
N PRO A 35 3.22 17.49 -3.90
CA PRO A 35 2.57 16.77 -2.80
C PRO A 35 1.83 17.76 -1.90
N VAL A 36 0.79 17.28 -1.26
CA VAL A 36 0.11 18.05 -0.22
C VAL A 36 0.97 18.17 1.05
N ARG A 37 0.70 19.18 1.87
CA ARG A 37 1.39 19.40 3.14
C ARG A 37 1.36 18.17 4.04
N GLN A 38 0.22 17.48 4.09
CA GLN A 38 0.00 16.29 4.91
C GLN A 38 0.93 15.15 4.50
N TYR A 39 1.10 14.92 3.20
CA TYR A 39 2.06 13.94 2.65
C TYR A 39 3.49 14.28 3.09
N THR A 40 3.92 15.51 2.86
CA THR A 40 5.31 15.93 3.17
C THR A 40 5.62 15.77 4.66
N SER A 41 4.69 16.17 5.53
CA SER A 41 4.84 16.02 6.97
C SER A 41 4.89 14.55 7.39
N ALA A 42 3.94 13.73 6.92
CA ALA A 42 3.86 12.32 7.24
C ALA A 42 5.09 11.54 6.75
N LEU A 43 5.55 11.82 5.52
CA LEU A 43 6.74 11.19 4.96
C LEU A 43 7.99 11.50 5.78
N THR A 44 8.20 12.79 6.13
CA THR A 44 9.35 13.21 6.92
C THR A 44 9.37 12.53 8.28
N GLN A 45 8.25 12.53 8.99
CA GLN A 45 8.12 11.87 10.30
C GLN A 45 8.30 10.36 10.19
N THR A 46 7.79 9.73 9.12
CA THR A 46 7.96 8.30 8.86
C THR A 46 9.44 7.95 8.67
N CYS A 47 10.18 8.72 7.85
CA CYS A 47 11.62 8.50 7.64
C CYS A 47 12.42 8.63 8.96
N ILE A 48 12.10 9.61 9.79
CA ILE A 48 12.71 9.78 11.11
C ILE A 48 12.39 8.55 11.97
N ARG A 49 11.13 8.18 12.08
CA ARG A 49 10.66 7.05 12.90
C ARG A 49 11.31 5.73 12.50
N LEU A 50 11.36 5.42 11.20
CA LEU A 50 11.99 4.20 10.69
C LEU A 50 13.49 4.18 10.99
N SER A 51 14.18 5.34 10.86
CA SER A 51 15.58 5.47 11.23
C SER A 51 15.83 5.22 12.71
N GLU A 52 14.97 5.76 13.60
CA GLU A 52 15.07 5.56 15.07
C GLU A 52 14.99 4.07 15.45
N ILE A 53 14.19 3.29 14.76
CA ILE A 53 14.01 1.84 15.03
C ILE A 53 14.87 0.94 14.14
N GLY A 54 15.81 1.52 13.37
CA GLY A 54 16.78 0.77 12.59
C GLY A 54 16.25 0.15 11.29
N ILE A 55 15.09 0.61 10.77
CA ILE A 55 14.52 0.13 9.51
C ILE A 55 15.04 1.00 8.36
N ARG A 56 15.67 0.38 7.36
CA ARG A 56 16.12 1.09 6.17
C ARG A 56 14.93 1.54 5.33
N CYS A 57 14.95 2.82 4.95
CA CYS A 57 13.94 3.45 4.12
C CYS A 57 14.59 4.15 2.92
N PHE A 58 13.94 4.07 1.76
CA PHE A 58 14.28 4.84 0.57
C PHE A 58 13.00 5.43 -0.02
N VAL A 59 13.06 6.66 -0.50
CA VAL A 59 11.92 7.36 -1.09
C VAL A 59 12.21 7.65 -2.55
N GLN A 60 11.29 7.26 -3.44
CA GLN A 60 11.35 7.59 -4.85
C GLN A 60 10.01 8.10 -5.35
N THR A 61 10.08 9.13 -6.19
CA THR A 61 8.92 9.73 -6.84
C THR A 61 9.05 9.67 -8.35
N VAL A 62 7.91 9.58 -9.05
CA VAL A 62 7.80 9.82 -10.49
C VAL A 62 6.84 10.99 -10.68
N VAL A 63 7.36 12.11 -11.18
CA VAL A 63 6.62 13.39 -11.27
C VAL A 63 6.16 13.65 -12.70
N GLY A 64 4.95 14.19 -12.85
CA GLY A 64 4.45 14.72 -14.13
C GLY A 64 4.06 13.65 -15.15
N ASN A 65 3.96 12.38 -14.75
CA ASN A 65 3.47 11.33 -15.64
C ASN A 65 1.94 11.24 -15.56
N SER A 66 1.25 11.66 -16.62
CA SER A 66 -0.20 11.63 -16.71
C SER A 66 -0.79 10.21 -16.81
N ASN A 67 0.03 9.22 -17.14
CA ASN A 67 -0.36 7.82 -17.18
C ASN A 67 0.02 7.14 -15.86
N LEU A 68 -0.92 7.09 -14.92
CA LEU A 68 -0.72 6.55 -13.58
C LEU A 68 -0.22 5.10 -13.57
N PRO A 69 -0.77 4.15 -14.37
CA PRO A 69 -0.21 2.80 -14.48
C PRO A 69 1.26 2.79 -14.91
N ARG A 70 1.65 3.65 -15.84
CA ARG A 70 3.04 3.77 -16.29
C ARG A 70 3.95 4.26 -15.17
N ALA A 71 3.53 5.29 -14.42
CA ALA A 71 4.29 5.81 -13.28
C ALA A 71 4.50 4.72 -12.20
N ARG A 72 3.44 3.97 -11.88
CA ARG A 72 3.53 2.84 -10.94
C ARG A 72 4.46 1.73 -11.42
N ASN A 73 4.37 1.33 -12.68
CA ASN A 73 5.28 0.32 -13.25
C ASN A 73 6.74 0.77 -13.26
N GLU A 74 7.01 2.07 -13.44
CA GLU A 74 8.35 2.64 -13.36
C GLU A 74 8.90 2.58 -11.92
N LEU A 75 8.07 2.90 -10.94
CA LEU A 75 8.42 2.80 -9.52
C LEU A 75 8.68 1.35 -9.10
N VAL A 76 7.86 0.39 -9.57
CA VAL A 76 8.11 -1.04 -9.36
C VAL A 76 9.43 -1.47 -9.98
N ALA A 77 9.75 -1.03 -11.19
CA ALA A 77 11.02 -1.36 -11.84
C ALA A 77 12.21 -0.83 -11.03
N ALA A 78 12.12 0.37 -10.47
CA ALA A 78 13.14 0.92 -9.58
C ALA A 78 13.26 0.13 -8.27
N PHE A 79 12.14 -0.28 -7.68
CA PHE A 79 12.11 -1.14 -6.51
C PHE A 79 12.76 -2.50 -6.79
N LEU A 80 12.39 -3.17 -7.88
CA LEU A 80 12.94 -4.48 -8.26
C LEU A 80 14.43 -4.41 -8.61
N ALA A 81 14.93 -3.29 -9.12
CA ALA A 81 16.36 -3.04 -9.34
C ALA A 81 17.14 -2.75 -8.04
N SER A 82 16.45 -2.59 -6.91
CA SER A 82 17.04 -2.37 -5.58
C SER A 82 17.08 -3.66 -4.76
N ASN A 83 17.51 -3.58 -3.50
CA ASN A 83 17.52 -4.69 -2.54
C ASN A 83 16.55 -4.49 -1.37
N TYR A 84 15.55 -3.64 -1.51
CA TYR A 84 14.50 -3.44 -0.50
C TYR A 84 13.53 -4.64 -0.48
N THR A 85 13.00 -4.96 0.70
CA THR A 85 12.11 -6.12 0.89
C THR A 85 10.67 -5.81 0.57
N ASP A 86 10.24 -4.56 0.82
CA ASP A 86 8.86 -4.11 0.67
C ASP A 86 8.79 -2.84 -0.16
N LEU A 87 7.84 -2.78 -1.07
CA LEU A 87 7.37 -1.58 -1.72
C LEU A 87 6.17 -1.03 -0.94
N LEU A 88 6.18 0.24 -0.60
CA LEU A 88 5.03 0.96 -0.09
C LEU A 88 4.62 2.04 -1.11
N PHE A 89 3.51 1.82 -1.80
CA PHE A 89 2.88 2.90 -2.55
C PHE A 89 2.18 3.87 -1.60
N VAL A 90 2.40 5.15 -1.84
CA VAL A 90 1.67 6.24 -1.19
C VAL A 90 1.37 7.30 -2.26
N ASP A 91 0.10 7.69 -2.40
CA ASP A 91 -0.27 8.78 -3.29
C ASP A 91 0.10 10.14 -2.68
N ASP A 92 0.41 11.14 -3.50
CA ASP A 92 0.96 12.44 -3.10
C ASP A 92 -0.07 13.36 -2.39
N ASP A 93 -1.32 12.92 -2.31
CA ASP A 93 -2.44 13.58 -1.63
C ASP A 93 -2.90 12.87 -0.34
N MET A 94 -2.08 11.94 0.17
CA MET A 94 -2.36 11.19 1.39
C MET A 94 -1.59 11.75 2.59
N GLY A 95 -2.21 11.66 3.78
CA GLY A 95 -1.56 11.87 5.08
C GLY A 95 -1.78 10.65 5.99
N TRP A 96 -0.81 10.36 6.86
CA TRP A 96 -0.84 9.20 7.76
C TRP A 96 0.03 9.46 8.99
N GLU A 97 -0.14 8.63 10.01
CA GLU A 97 0.75 8.59 11.17
C GLU A 97 1.94 7.64 10.92
N PRO A 98 3.17 7.96 11.34
CA PRO A 98 4.36 7.13 11.07
C PRO A 98 4.22 5.66 11.48
N GLU A 99 3.52 5.39 12.57
CA GLU A 99 3.28 4.03 13.06
C GLU A 99 2.46 3.17 12.09
N ALA A 100 1.71 3.78 11.16
CA ALA A 100 1.00 3.05 10.11
C ALA A 100 1.98 2.22 9.26
N VAL A 101 3.12 2.79 8.88
CA VAL A 101 4.14 2.08 8.09
C VAL A 101 4.78 0.96 8.90
N VAL A 102 5.10 1.21 10.18
CA VAL A 102 5.65 0.17 11.08
C VAL A 102 4.66 -1.00 11.21
N ARG A 103 3.36 -0.72 11.35
CA ARG A 103 2.31 -1.73 11.43
C ARG A 103 2.25 -2.59 10.16
N LEU A 104 2.30 -1.97 8.97
CA LEU A 104 2.29 -2.70 7.70
C LEU A 104 3.53 -3.61 7.59
N LEU A 105 4.72 -3.12 7.96
CA LEU A 105 5.95 -3.91 7.92
C LEU A 105 5.98 -5.05 8.95
N ALA A 106 5.30 -4.88 10.08
CA ALA A 106 5.18 -5.88 11.13
C ALA A 106 4.23 -7.04 10.77
N SER A 107 3.40 -6.88 9.74
CA SER A 107 2.45 -7.90 9.28
C SER A 107 3.12 -8.96 8.41
N ASP A 108 2.63 -10.19 8.47
CA ASP A 108 3.04 -11.32 7.62
C ASP A 108 2.32 -11.36 6.26
N LYS A 109 1.35 -10.48 6.07
CA LYS A 109 0.57 -10.41 4.82
C LYS A 109 1.44 -9.83 3.70
N PRO A 110 1.61 -10.52 2.58
CA PRO A 110 2.47 -10.07 1.49
C PRO A 110 1.92 -8.84 0.75
N LEU A 111 0.60 -8.66 0.79
CA LEU A 111 -0.11 -7.52 0.24
C LEU A 111 -1.08 -7.01 1.29
N LEU A 112 -0.77 -5.85 1.87
CA LEU A 112 -1.52 -5.24 2.95
C LEU A 112 -1.57 -3.73 2.77
N GLY A 113 -2.76 -3.18 2.72
CA GLY A 113 -2.99 -1.73 2.62
C GLY A 113 -3.70 -1.14 3.81
N ALA A 114 -3.77 0.17 3.82
CA ALA A 114 -4.77 0.92 4.57
C ALA A 114 -5.71 1.60 3.57
N VAL A 115 -6.93 1.89 4.01
CA VAL A 115 -7.98 2.35 3.11
C VAL A 115 -8.28 3.82 3.37
N GLY A 116 -8.02 4.67 2.38
CA GLY A 116 -8.49 6.04 2.36
C GLY A 116 -9.97 6.11 1.95
N SER A 117 -10.70 7.08 2.50
CA SER A 117 -12.02 7.39 1.98
C SER A 117 -11.90 7.99 0.58
N LYS A 118 -12.86 7.75 -0.29
CA LYS A 118 -13.02 8.59 -1.48
C LYS A 118 -13.25 10.03 -1.03
N LYS A 119 -12.92 11.01 -1.88
CA LYS A 119 -13.11 12.43 -1.60
C LYS A 119 -14.62 12.78 -1.61
N VAL A 120 -15.36 12.21 -0.68
CA VAL A 120 -16.81 12.38 -0.51
C VAL A 120 -17.15 12.69 0.93
N MET A 121 -18.21 13.45 1.13
CA MET A 121 -18.68 13.79 2.47
C MET A 121 -19.29 12.57 3.17
N ARG A 122 -18.97 12.40 4.46
CA ARG A 122 -19.49 11.34 5.35
C ARG A 122 -19.26 9.93 4.80
N PRO A 123 -18.00 9.44 4.78
CA PRO A 123 -17.67 8.10 4.29
C PRO A 123 -18.14 6.97 5.24
N ASP A 124 -18.43 7.29 6.49
CA ASP A 124 -18.45 6.37 7.64
C ASP A 124 -19.54 5.29 7.57
N SER A 125 -20.58 5.46 6.76
CA SER A 125 -21.75 4.57 6.72
C SER A 125 -21.94 3.80 5.42
N ASP A 126 -21.03 3.97 4.45
CA ASP A 126 -21.20 3.37 3.12
C ASP A 126 -19.89 2.79 2.60
N PRO A 127 -19.79 1.42 2.49
CA PRO A 127 -18.60 0.77 1.96
C PRO A 127 -18.17 1.27 0.57
N ALA A 128 -19.11 1.72 -0.26
CA ALA A 128 -18.81 2.24 -1.59
C ALA A 128 -18.02 3.57 -1.57
N LYS A 129 -17.95 4.24 -0.42
CA LYS A 129 -17.18 5.49 -0.25
C LYS A 129 -15.72 5.28 0.16
N TRP A 130 -15.26 4.05 0.23
CA TRP A 130 -13.88 3.69 0.55
C TRP A 130 -13.14 3.15 -0.68
N CYS A 131 -11.83 3.29 -0.69
CA CYS A 131 -10.98 2.83 -1.80
C CYS A 131 -10.63 1.34 -1.68
N CYS A 132 -11.63 0.50 -1.46
CA CYS A 132 -11.53 -0.95 -1.48
C CYS A 132 -12.84 -1.59 -1.97
N ARG A 133 -12.79 -2.89 -2.24
CA ARG A 133 -13.97 -3.72 -2.54
C ARG A 133 -13.97 -4.93 -1.64
N PHE A 134 -15.14 -5.23 -1.08
CA PHE A 134 -15.44 -6.47 -0.38
C PHE A 134 -16.15 -7.43 -1.33
N TRP A 135 -16.03 -8.73 -1.07
CA TRP A 135 -16.86 -9.69 -1.79
C TRP A 135 -18.32 -9.59 -1.32
N PRO A 136 -19.27 -9.52 -2.26
CA PRO A 136 -20.68 -9.42 -1.92
C PRO A 136 -21.23 -10.71 -1.27
N ASP A 137 -20.65 -11.87 -1.61
CA ASP A 137 -21.25 -13.18 -1.36
C ASP A 137 -20.50 -14.02 -0.32
N ARG A 138 -19.53 -13.45 0.39
CA ARG A 138 -18.84 -14.19 1.46
C ARG A 138 -18.65 -13.36 2.72
N PRO A 139 -18.64 -14.04 3.91
CA PRO A 139 -18.39 -13.35 5.16
C PRO A 139 -17.01 -12.71 5.18
N LEU A 140 -16.88 -11.63 5.95
CA LEU A 140 -15.59 -11.01 6.21
C LEU A 140 -14.67 -12.01 6.91
N ARG A 141 -13.44 -12.13 6.40
CA ARG A 141 -12.38 -12.90 7.03
C ARG A 141 -11.41 -11.94 7.71
N GLN A 142 -11.21 -12.15 8.99
CA GLN A 142 -10.28 -11.38 9.80
C GLN A 142 -9.17 -12.31 10.31
N ASP A 143 -7.94 -11.80 10.36
CA ASP A 143 -6.85 -12.52 11.00
C ASP A 143 -6.76 -12.17 12.50
N ASP A 144 -5.85 -12.86 13.21
CA ASP A 144 -5.63 -12.69 14.66
C ASP A 144 -5.15 -11.27 15.05
N PHE A 145 -4.78 -10.45 14.06
CA PHE A 145 -4.28 -9.08 14.25
C PHE A 145 -5.30 -8.02 13.87
N GLY A 146 -6.49 -8.45 13.46
CA GLY A 146 -7.56 -7.55 13.05
C GLY A 146 -7.49 -7.10 11.59
N ASN A 147 -6.53 -7.61 10.79
CA ASN A 147 -6.55 -7.33 9.35
C ASN A 147 -7.73 -8.02 8.69
N ILE A 148 -8.32 -7.38 7.71
CA ILE A 148 -9.50 -7.88 7.00
C ILE A 148 -9.11 -8.23 5.56
N GLU A 149 -9.49 -9.43 5.11
CA GLU A 149 -9.33 -9.83 3.72
C GLU A 149 -10.37 -9.14 2.84
N VAL A 150 -9.92 -8.58 1.71
CA VAL A 150 -10.75 -7.84 0.77
C VAL A 150 -10.56 -8.35 -0.66
N GLU A 151 -11.53 -8.07 -1.52
CA GLU A 151 -11.41 -8.39 -2.94
C GLU A 151 -10.31 -7.56 -3.60
N SER A 152 -10.28 -6.27 -3.33
CA SER A 152 -9.27 -5.36 -3.86
C SER A 152 -9.15 -4.10 -3.00
N VAL A 153 -8.00 -3.45 -3.08
CA VAL A 153 -7.69 -2.21 -2.37
C VAL A 153 -6.93 -1.28 -3.30
N GLY A 154 -7.18 0.02 -3.16
CA GLY A 154 -6.45 1.05 -3.88
C GLY A 154 -4.98 1.15 -3.46
N THR A 155 -4.14 1.65 -4.33
CA THR A 155 -2.70 1.79 -4.11
C THR A 155 -2.30 3.07 -3.37
N GLY A 156 -3.27 3.88 -2.95
CA GLY A 156 -3.01 5.14 -2.23
C GLY A 156 -2.23 4.98 -0.91
N PHE A 157 -2.28 3.80 -0.29
CA PHE A 157 -1.44 3.40 0.85
C PHE A 157 -1.35 1.87 0.91
N LEU A 158 -0.43 1.27 0.13
CA LEU A 158 -0.37 -0.18 -0.08
C LEU A 158 1.06 -0.72 0.02
N LYS A 159 1.32 -1.58 1.01
CA LYS A 159 2.55 -2.36 1.13
C LYS A 159 2.45 -3.64 0.32
N ILE A 160 3.49 -3.90 -0.50
CA ILE A 160 3.63 -5.09 -1.33
C ILE A 160 5.02 -5.69 -1.10
N GLU A 161 5.08 -6.95 -0.65
CA GLU A 161 6.35 -7.65 -0.51
C GLU A 161 6.94 -7.98 -1.90
N ARG A 162 8.26 -7.95 -2.02
CA ARG A 162 8.99 -8.29 -3.26
C ARG A 162 8.55 -9.60 -3.89
N ARG A 163 8.30 -10.62 -3.08
CA ARG A 163 7.87 -11.96 -3.56
C ARG A 163 6.56 -11.95 -4.35
N VAL A 164 5.69 -10.94 -4.14
CA VAL A 164 4.45 -10.79 -4.92
C VAL A 164 4.79 -10.49 -6.38
N PHE A 165 5.68 -9.53 -6.62
CA PHE A 165 6.14 -9.20 -7.97
C PHE A 165 6.91 -10.35 -8.61
N GLU A 166 7.78 -11.02 -7.85
CA GLU A 166 8.55 -12.18 -8.33
C GLU A 166 7.63 -13.33 -8.76
N ALA A 167 6.58 -13.63 -7.98
CA ALA A 167 5.58 -14.63 -8.36
C ALA A 167 4.81 -14.22 -9.61
N MET A 168 4.42 -12.94 -9.73
CA MET A 168 3.74 -12.42 -10.92
C MET A 168 4.65 -12.47 -12.17
N ILE A 169 5.94 -12.16 -12.03
CA ILE A 169 6.91 -12.27 -13.14
C ILE A 169 7.05 -13.73 -13.60
N ALA A 170 7.14 -14.65 -12.65
CA ALA A 170 7.26 -16.08 -12.97
C ALA A 170 6.01 -16.61 -13.70
N ALA A 171 4.83 -16.15 -13.30
CA ALA A 171 3.57 -16.55 -13.91
C ALA A 171 3.30 -15.85 -15.26
N HIS A 172 3.79 -14.61 -15.43
CA HIS A 172 3.48 -13.73 -16.53
C HIS A 172 4.74 -13.10 -17.16
N PRO A 173 5.68 -13.89 -17.70
CA PRO A 173 6.89 -13.35 -18.35
C PRO A 173 6.57 -12.44 -19.55
N GLU A 174 5.42 -12.60 -20.17
CA GLU A 174 4.92 -11.79 -21.28
C GLU A 174 4.60 -10.34 -20.87
N TRP A 175 4.49 -10.04 -19.58
CA TRP A 175 4.32 -8.67 -19.09
C TRP A 175 5.58 -7.83 -19.20
N LYS A 176 6.72 -8.43 -19.51
CA LYS A 176 7.98 -7.73 -19.78
C LYS A 176 7.81 -6.66 -20.85
N ARG A 177 8.37 -5.46 -20.58
CA ARG A 177 8.37 -4.34 -21.53
C ARG A 177 9.80 -3.80 -21.71
N ARG A 178 10.04 -3.15 -22.84
CA ARG A 178 11.36 -2.59 -23.17
C ARG A 178 11.70 -1.33 -22.36
N GLY A 179 10.69 -0.63 -21.83
CA GLY A 179 10.87 0.71 -21.30
C GLY A 179 11.14 1.72 -22.42
N TRP A 180 11.79 2.81 -22.12
CA TRP A 180 12.18 3.85 -23.07
C TRP A 180 13.69 4.08 -23.05
N PRO A 181 14.28 4.75 -24.10
CA PRO A 181 15.73 4.79 -24.28
C PRO A 181 16.52 5.41 -23.12
N ASP A 182 15.99 6.41 -22.46
CA ASP A 182 16.59 7.13 -21.32
C ASP A 182 16.33 6.49 -19.95
N MET A 183 15.58 5.38 -19.90
CA MET A 183 15.45 4.59 -18.67
C MET A 183 16.77 3.89 -18.38
N ALA A 184 17.26 4.00 -17.13
CA ALA A 184 18.45 3.30 -16.67
C ALA A 184 18.34 1.77 -16.90
N GLU A 185 19.44 1.14 -17.28
CA GLU A 185 19.47 -0.26 -17.73
C GLU A 185 18.94 -1.22 -16.64
N GLU A 186 19.33 -0.99 -15.39
CA GLU A 186 18.90 -1.80 -14.24
C GLU A 186 17.38 -1.76 -14.05
N LYS A 187 16.76 -0.59 -14.21
CA LYS A 187 15.31 -0.42 -14.17
C LYS A 187 14.66 -1.06 -15.39
N ARG A 188 15.24 -0.89 -16.57
CA ARG A 188 14.74 -1.48 -17.81
C ARG A 188 14.74 -3.00 -17.75
N ALA A 189 15.78 -3.60 -17.12
CA ALA A 189 15.83 -5.03 -16.87
C ALA A 189 14.67 -5.53 -16.00
N GLN A 190 14.07 -4.65 -15.16
CA GLN A 190 12.98 -4.96 -14.25
C GLN A 190 11.63 -4.33 -14.64
N TYR A 191 11.49 -3.82 -15.88
CA TYR A 191 10.29 -3.12 -16.30
C TYR A 191 9.24 -4.07 -16.85
N TYR A 192 8.23 -4.34 -16.01
CA TYR A 192 7.05 -5.17 -16.32
C TYR A 192 5.76 -4.34 -16.19
N ARG A 193 4.70 -4.78 -16.85
CA ARG A 193 3.39 -4.13 -16.85
C ARG A 193 2.46 -4.75 -15.81
N PHE A 194 2.77 -4.54 -14.53
CA PHE A 194 1.97 -5.01 -13.40
C PHE A 194 0.65 -4.24 -13.27
N PHE A 195 0.74 -2.91 -13.37
CA PHE A 195 -0.41 -2.01 -13.34
C PHE A 195 -0.83 -1.71 -14.77
N ARG A 196 -2.09 -2.03 -15.10
CA ARG A 196 -2.67 -1.86 -16.43
C ARG A 196 -4.16 -1.68 -16.32
N PHE A 197 -4.77 -1.06 -17.31
CA PHE A 197 -6.21 -1.14 -17.52
C PHE A 197 -6.52 -2.42 -18.27
N ASP A 198 -7.44 -3.24 -17.74
CA ASP A 198 -8.00 -4.40 -18.43
C ASP A 198 -9.18 -3.91 -19.29
N HIS A 199 -8.91 -3.59 -20.54
CA HIS A 199 -9.93 -3.09 -21.47
C HIS A 199 -10.98 -4.14 -21.87
N ASP A 200 -10.71 -5.41 -21.58
CA ASP A 200 -11.63 -6.51 -21.85
C ASP A 200 -12.54 -6.79 -20.62
N ASP A 201 -12.27 -6.19 -19.47
CA ASP A 201 -13.14 -6.31 -18.30
C ASP A 201 -14.38 -5.42 -18.49
N PRO A 202 -15.60 -5.99 -18.47
CA PRO A 202 -16.84 -5.24 -18.71
C PRO A 202 -17.13 -4.19 -17.62
N ASN A 203 -16.44 -4.24 -16.48
CA ASN A 203 -16.60 -3.28 -15.39
C ASN A 203 -15.57 -2.14 -15.45
N GLU A 204 -14.67 -2.12 -16.43
CA GLU A 204 -13.61 -1.10 -16.59
C GLU A 204 -12.88 -0.83 -15.26
N ILE A 205 -12.42 -1.89 -14.60
CA ILE A 205 -11.74 -1.77 -13.30
C ILE A 205 -10.44 -0.97 -13.41
N GLY A 206 -10.11 -0.21 -12.35
CA GLY A 206 -8.86 0.53 -12.25
C GLY A 206 -7.64 -0.41 -12.20
N GLU A 207 -6.47 0.14 -12.52
CA GLU A 207 -5.22 -0.61 -12.59
C GLU A 207 -4.77 -1.21 -11.26
N ASP A 208 -5.17 -0.61 -10.15
CA ASP A 208 -4.95 -1.09 -8.78
C ASP A 208 -5.81 -2.33 -8.48
N TYR A 209 -7.04 -2.33 -8.93
CA TYR A 209 -7.95 -3.46 -8.78
C TYR A 209 -7.59 -4.61 -9.73
N ASP A 210 -7.13 -4.31 -10.97
CA ASP A 210 -6.59 -5.32 -11.87
C ASP A 210 -5.32 -5.97 -11.30
N PHE A 211 -4.45 -5.20 -10.64
CA PHE A 211 -3.30 -5.75 -9.92
C PHE A 211 -3.73 -6.73 -8.81
N CYS A 212 -4.71 -6.36 -7.99
CA CYS A 212 -5.26 -7.24 -6.96
C CYS A 212 -5.91 -8.51 -7.56
N LYS A 213 -6.68 -8.36 -8.64
CA LYS A 213 -7.28 -9.48 -9.40
C LYS A 213 -6.21 -10.44 -9.92
N SER A 214 -5.14 -9.92 -10.50
CA SER A 214 -4.02 -10.70 -11.01
C SER A 214 -3.27 -11.45 -9.89
N TRP A 215 -3.04 -10.81 -8.74
CA TRP A 215 -2.44 -11.46 -7.58
C TRP A 215 -3.31 -12.60 -7.03
N ARG A 216 -4.61 -12.38 -6.90
CA ARG A 216 -5.57 -13.41 -6.46
C ARG A 216 -5.65 -14.59 -7.43
N ALA A 217 -5.51 -14.36 -8.73
CA ALA A 217 -5.49 -15.43 -9.73
C ALA A 217 -4.33 -16.42 -9.54
N LEU A 218 -3.26 -15.99 -8.84
CA LEU A 218 -2.12 -16.83 -8.45
C LEU A 218 -2.30 -17.46 -7.05
N GLY A 219 -3.48 -17.37 -6.45
CA GLY A 219 -3.76 -17.86 -5.09
C GLY A 219 -3.34 -16.89 -3.99
N GLY A 220 -2.98 -15.66 -4.31
CA GLY A 220 -2.65 -14.63 -3.34
C GLY A 220 -3.88 -14.04 -2.65
N GLU A 221 -3.65 -13.42 -1.51
CA GLU A 221 -4.66 -12.77 -0.70
C GLU A 221 -4.38 -11.26 -0.62
N VAL A 222 -5.43 -10.46 -0.57
CA VAL A 222 -5.38 -9.00 -0.43
C VAL A 222 -5.96 -8.62 0.93
N TRP A 223 -5.21 -7.87 1.72
CA TRP A 223 -5.57 -7.53 3.09
C TRP A 223 -5.57 -6.03 3.33
N ILE A 224 -6.35 -5.57 4.29
CA ILE A 224 -6.34 -4.22 4.81
C ILE A 224 -6.17 -4.22 6.34
N ASP A 225 -5.44 -3.24 6.88
CA ASP A 225 -5.50 -2.89 8.30
C ASP A 225 -6.58 -1.83 8.49
N PRO A 226 -7.76 -2.17 9.04
CA PRO A 226 -8.88 -1.25 9.13
C PRO A 226 -8.65 -0.13 10.14
N THR A 227 -7.72 -0.30 11.07
CA THR A 227 -7.47 0.65 12.18
C THR A 227 -6.56 1.81 11.78
N ILE A 228 -5.86 1.72 10.64
CA ILE A 228 -5.00 2.80 10.17
C ILE A 228 -5.88 3.95 9.65
N LYS A 229 -5.72 5.11 10.29
CA LYS A 229 -6.34 6.35 9.83
C LYS A 229 -5.53 6.99 8.73
N LEU A 230 -6.19 7.34 7.64
CA LEU A 230 -5.61 8.12 6.55
C LEU A 230 -6.34 9.45 6.40
N VAL A 231 -5.61 10.45 5.93
CA VAL A 231 -6.17 11.73 5.48
C VAL A 231 -6.03 11.76 3.97
N HIS A 232 -7.12 11.86 3.24
CA HIS A 232 -7.12 11.98 1.79
C HIS A 232 -7.47 13.43 1.42
N VAL A 233 -6.53 14.15 0.85
CA VAL A 233 -6.66 15.58 0.60
C VAL A 233 -7.19 15.84 -0.81
N GLY A 234 -8.26 16.63 -0.90
CA GLY A 234 -8.80 17.17 -2.13
C GLY A 234 -8.99 18.66 -1.95
N GLU A 235 -10.18 19.20 -2.29
CA GLU A 235 -10.57 20.56 -1.91
C GLU A 235 -10.73 20.68 -0.39
N TRP A 236 -10.96 19.54 0.29
CA TRP A 236 -11.06 19.38 1.74
C TRP A 236 -10.20 18.21 2.20
N GLU A 237 -9.96 18.13 3.51
CA GLU A 237 -9.35 16.95 4.14
C GLU A 237 -10.45 15.91 4.47
N PHE A 238 -10.36 14.75 3.85
CA PHE A 238 -11.23 13.61 4.14
C PHE A 238 -10.46 12.64 5.02
N SER A 239 -10.77 12.60 6.31
CA SER A 239 -10.05 11.77 7.28
C SER A 239 -10.96 10.72 7.88
N GLY A 240 -10.41 9.56 8.18
CA GLY A 240 -11.14 8.49 8.83
C GLY A 240 -10.40 7.16 8.81
N SER A 241 -11.03 6.19 9.46
CA SER A 241 -10.65 4.78 9.42
C SER A 241 -11.85 3.98 8.96
N ILE A 242 -11.63 3.04 8.06
CA ILE A 242 -12.67 2.11 7.61
C ILE A 242 -13.18 1.22 8.76
N GLU A 243 -12.47 1.16 9.88
CA GLU A 243 -12.91 0.50 11.11
C GLU A 243 -14.33 0.91 11.52
N ALA A 244 -14.73 2.17 11.24
CA ALA A 244 -16.08 2.66 11.50
C ALA A 244 -17.19 1.82 10.85
N LEU A 245 -16.92 1.09 9.77
CA LEU A 245 -17.87 0.17 9.14
C LEU A 245 -18.10 -1.12 9.94
N PHE A 246 -17.21 -1.45 10.86
CA PHE A 246 -17.22 -2.72 11.59
C PHE A 246 -17.61 -2.56 13.07
N VAL A 247 -17.64 -1.32 13.56
CA VAL A 247 -18.13 -1.01 14.89
C VAL A 247 -19.66 -0.95 14.81
N GLN A 248 -20.34 -1.96 15.34
CA GLN A 248 -21.78 -1.84 15.60
C GLN A 248 -21.95 -0.78 16.68
N GLU A 249 -22.68 0.29 16.40
CA GLU A 249 -23.24 1.12 17.46
C GLU A 249 -24.11 0.20 18.30
N ASP A 250 -23.71 -0.09 19.53
CA ASP A 250 -24.61 -0.62 20.55
C ASP A 250 -25.72 0.41 20.69
N ALA A 251 -26.85 0.12 20.03
CA ALA A 251 -28.02 0.95 20.09
C ALA A 251 -28.51 0.95 21.53
N ALA A 252 -28.37 2.10 22.17
CA ALA A 252 -28.98 2.38 23.48
C ALA A 252 -30.51 2.51 23.40
#